data_bf0b474ecc0ae5b29eb90125e47f65dd
#
_entry.id   bf0b474ecc0ae5b29eb90125e47f65dd
#
_cell.length_a   1.000
_cell.length_b   1.000
_cell.length_c   1.000
_cell.angle_alpha   90.00
_cell.angle_beta   90.00
_cell.angle_gamma   90.00
#
_symmetry.space_group_name_H-M   'P 1'
#
loop_
_entity.id
_entity.type
_entity.pdbx_description
1 polymer ?
#
loop_
_entity_poly.entity_id
_entity_poly.type
_entity_poly.pdbx_seq_one_letter_code
_entity_poly.pdbx_strand_id
1 'polypeptide(L)'
;MSDRRRILGPSDAKIPILGASSALQSSESSFSVEKSPAASQNRSSDNVRSFFLKSGLTKNANGLAYLEVGDCILEVAVFGPRPIRGLFVEKASFSVECKFLPFITQPEESIYNGASQTPQGRPGLTPIEHKVSAFVETAFLPALLLEKYPKSTIDVFITVVAFNSQTASLLNLAAWAINCTSLALVDAGIEMRDLVSAGHVSISGEKTLLDPQLDPSAATECVASYMEMQNNELVAFWIEGGEVSLDILLRLMAGCESMSLVVRKNINGLMLLLAAKKD
;
A
#
# COMPACT_ATOMS: atom_id res chain seq x y z
N MET A 1 19.04 37.19 2.10
CA MET A 1 17.61 37.54 1.83
C MET A 1 16.76 36.70 2.78
N SER A 2 16.10 37.31 3.77
CA SER A 2 15.21 36.58 4.67
C SER A 2 13.94 36.19 3.93
N ASP A 3 13.58 34.92 3.99
CA ASP A 3 12.34 34.41 3.41
C ASP A 3 11.13 35.05 4.11
N ARG A 4 10.51 36.02 3.47
CA ARG A 4 9.31 36.72 3.96
C ARG A 4 8.04 35.88 3.90
N ARG A 5 8.12 34.61 3.53
CA ARG A 5 6.98 33.69 3.42
C ARG A 5 6.75 32.85 4.68
N ARG A 6 7.63 32.93 5.67
CA ARG A 6 7.32 32.35 7.00
C ARG A 6 6.34 33.25 7.70
N ILE A 7 5.09 32.90 7.65
CA ILE A 7 4.08 33.45 8.55
C ILE A 7 4.47 32.93 9.94
N LEU A 8 5.20 33.76 10.66
CA LEU A 8 5.37 33.57 12.09
C LEU A 8 3.99 33.73 12.71
N GLY A 9 3.54 32.74 13.45
CA GLY A 9 2.32 32.89 14.24
C GLY A 9 2.41 34.09 15.19
N PRO A 10 1.28 34.55 15.77
CA PRO A 10 1.28 35.68 16.69
C PRO A 10 2.34 35.48 17.78
N SER A 11 3.04 36.56 18.11
CA SER A 11 4.17 36.55 19.07
C SER A 11 3.78 36.09 20.49
N ASP A 12 2.50 36.04 20.76
CA ASP A 12 1.87 35.62 22.02
C ASP A 12 1.23 34.22 21.92
N ALA A 13 1.44 33.48 20.82
CA ALA A 13 0.95 32.13 20.67
C ALA A 13 1.57 31.23 21.75
N LYS A 14 0.79 30.83 22.71
CA LYS A 14 1.17 29.85 23.73
C LYS A 14 0.86 28.46 23.20
N ILE A 15 1.90 27.61 23.13
CA ILE A 15 1.70 26.18 22.87
C ILE A 15 0.90 25.64 24.06
N PRO A 16 -0.25 24.99 23.85
CA PRO A 16 -0.97 24.33 24.94
C PRO A 16 -0.03 23.27 25.52
N ILE A 17 0.46 23.54 26.74
CA ILE A 17 1.17 22.53 27.50
C ILE A 17 0.08 21.58 27.98
N LEU A 18 -0.03 20.43 27.36
CA LEU A 18 -0.76 19.30 27.89
C LEU A 18 0.00 18.87 29.16
N GLY A 19 -0.31 19.54 30.27
CA GLY A 19 0.26 19.31 31.57
C GLY A 19 -0.17 17.96 32.09
N ALA A 20 0.55 16.94 31.72
CA ALA A 20 0.30 15.57 32.14
C ALA A 20 1.46 14.93 32.90
N SER A 21 2.42 15.70 33.39
CA SER A 21 3.54 15.07 34.10
C SER A 21 3.48 15.16 35.63
N SER A 22 2.59 15.93 36.22
CA SER A 22 2.54 16.05 37.69
C SER A 22 1.28 15.50 38.36
N ALA A 23 0.25 15.12 37.59
CA ALA A 23 -0.99 14.57 38.14
C ALA A 23 -1.12 13.03 38.00
N LEU A 24 -0.16 12.37 37.31
CA LEU A 24 -0.18 10.92 37.07
C LEU A 24 0.70 10.13 38.04
N GLN A 25 1.28 10.78 39.06
CA GLN A 25 2.09 10.05 40.04
C GLN A 25 1.33 9.57 41.28
N SER A 26 0.01 9.72 41.35
CA SER A 26 -0.75 9.32 42.52
C SER A 26 -2.01 8.48 42.25
N SER A 27 -2.12 7.86 41.11
CA SER A 27 -3.09 6.78 40.91
C SER A 27 -2.47 5.69 40.03
N GLU A 28 -1.62 4.85 40.63
CA GLU A 28 -1.39 3.50 40.19
C GLU A 28 -2.68 2.68 40.38
N SER A 29 -3.79 3.12 39.82
CA SER A 29 -4.86 2.21 39.46
C SER A 29 -4.48 1.64 38.12
N SER A 30 -3.88 0.48 38.16
CA SER A 30 -3.76 -0.54 37.11
C SER A 30 -4.82 -0.38 36.00
N PHE A 31 -4.62 0.58 35.10
CA PHE A 31 -4.99 0.38 33.74
C PHE A 31 -3.95 -0.59 33.17
N SER A 32 -4.11 -1.88 33.46
CA SER A 32 -3.70 -2.88 32.54
C SER A 32 -4.42 -2.50 31.24
N VAL A 33 -3.69 -1.82 30.34
CA VAL A 33 -3.92 -2.01 28.92
C VAL A 33 -3.82 -3.52 28.79
N GLU A 34 -4.96 -4.21 28.82
CA GLU A 34 -5.03 -5.53 28.27
C GLU A 34 -4.43 -5.32 26.87
N LYS A 35 -3.14 -5.68 26.74
CA LYS A 35 -2.61 -6.11 25.48
C LYS A 35 -3.65 -7.12 25.05
N SER A 36 -4.54 -6.70 24.14
CA SER A 36 -5.31 -7.66 23.37
C SER A 36 -4.31 -8.74 23.08
N PRO A 37 -4.50 -9.99 23.52
CA PRO A 37 -3.54 -11.01 23.23
C PRO A 37 -3.32 -10.86 21.75
N ALA A 38 -2.08 -10.50 21.36
CA ALA A 38 -1.67 -10.61 19.99
C ALA A 38 -2.17 -12.00 19.67
N ALA A 39 -3.26 -12.06 18.92
CA ALA A 39 -3.82 -13.31 18.50
C ALA A 39 -2.72 -13.89 17.61
N SER A 40 -1.77 -14.55 18.27
CA SER A 40 -0.98 -15.61 17.69
C SER A 40 -2.03 -16.69 17.42
N GLN A 41 -2.89 -16.36 16.48
CA GLN A 41 -3.87 -17.24 15.96
C GLN A 41 -3.07 -18.41 15.47
N ASN A 42 -3.48 -19.60 15.86
CA ASN A 42 -3.18 -20.86 15.20
C ASN A 42 -3.77 -20.79 13.79
N ARG A 43 -3.27 -19.81 13.02
CA ARG A 43 -3.64 -19.58 11.64
C ARG A 43 -2.93 -20.64 10.82
N SER A 44 -3.69 -21.33 10.00
CA SER A 44 -3.09 -22.19 8.97
C SER A 44 -2.21 -21.32 8.07
N SER A 45 -1.02 -21.81 7.74
CA SER A 45 -0.06 -21.15 6.84
C SER A 45 -0.64 -20.71 5.50
N ASP A 46 -1.75 -21.35 5.10
CA ASP A 46 -2.38 -21.20 3.78
C ASP A 46 -3.55 -20.21 3.77
N ASN A 47 -3.87 -19.58 4.90
CA ASN A 47 -4.99 -18.66 4.98
C ASN A 47 -4.54 -17.19 4.95
N VAL A 48 -5.15 -16.38 4.09
CA VAL A 48 -5.01 -14.92 4.05
C VAL A 48 -5.70 -14.30 5.27
N ARG A 49 -5.17 -13.22 5.82
CA ARG A 49 -5.83 -12.47 6.92
C ARG A 49 -7.19 -11.95 6.47
N SER A 50 -8.10 -11.82 7.44
CA SER A 50 -9.34 -11.09 7.21
C SER A 50 -9.03 -9.64 6.89
N PHE A 51 -9.64 -9.11 5.84
CA PHE A 51 -9.47 -7.74 5.42
C PHE A 51 -10.84 -7.11 5.13
N PHE A 52 -10.91 -5.81 5.31
CA PHE A 52 -12.08 -5.00 4.98
C PHE A 52 -11.75 -4.09 3.81
N LEU A 53 -12.63 -4.09 2.81
CA LEU A 53 -12.53 -3.24 1.63
C LEU A 53 -13.81 -2.43 1.45
N LYS A 54 -13.66 -1.16 1.12
CA LYS A 54 -14.78 -0.28 0.79
C LYS A 54 -14.37 0.73 -0.28
N SER A 55 -15.25 1.01 -1.22
CA SER A 55 -15.08 2.06 -2.24
C SER A 55 -16.08 3.20 -2.07
N GLY A 56 -15.83 4.34 -2.72
CA GLY A 56 -16.77 5.45 -2.80
C GLY A 56 -17.03 6.19 -1.49
N LEU A 57 -16.06 6.27 -0.56
CA LEU A 57 -16.22 6.93 0.74
C LEU A 57 -16.29 8.45 0.62
N THR A 58 -15.54 9.05 -0.28
CA THR A 58 -15.52 10.52 -0.49
C THR A 58 -15.85 10.87 -1.93
N LYS A 59 -16.43 12.06 -2.12
CA LYS A 59 -16.78 12.57 -3.46
C LYS A 59 -15.69 13.48 -4.06
N ASN A 60 -14.58 13.68 -3.36
CA ASN A 60 -13.55 14.62 -3.76
C ASN A 60 -12.59 14.02 -4.81
N ALA A 61 -12.50 12.70 -4.89
CA ALA A 61 -11.72 11.95 -5.88
C ALA A 61 -12.66 11.34 -6.94
N ASN A 62 -12.11 11.02 -8.10
CA ASN A 62 -12.85 10.29 -9.15
C ASN A 62 -13.13 8.85 -8.73
N GLY A 63 -12.19 8.22 -8.03
CA GLY A 63 -12.36 6.93 -7.39
C GLY A 63 -11.64 6.89 -6.06
N LEU A 64 -12.17 6.14 -5.11
CA LEU A 64 -11.59 5.98 -3.79
C LEU A 64 -11.81 4.58 -3.28
N ALA A 65 -10.73 3.99 -2.75
CA ALA A 65 -10.79 2.73 -2.02
C ALA A 65 -10.15 2.87 -0.64
N TYR A 66 -10.76 2.21 0.32
CA TYR A 66 -10.29 2.08 1.69
C TYR A 66 -10.09 0.61 1.99
N LEU A 67 -8.95 0.29 2.58
CA LEU A 67 -8.57 -1.07 2.95
C LEU A 67 -8.07 -1.08 4.39
N GLU A 68 -8.51 -2.08 5.14
CA GLU A 68 -8.07 -2.37 6.50
C GLU A 68 -7.69 -3.84 6.64
N VAL A 69 -6.47 -4.10 7.08
CA VAL A 69 -5.92 -5.45 7.29
C VAL A 69 -5.10 -5.46 8.58
N GLY A 70 -5.68 -5.97 9.66
CA GLY A 70 -5.01 -5.93 10.97
C GLY A 70 -4.64 -4.50 11.36
N ASP A 71 -3.34 -4.24 11.57
CA ASP A 71 -2.83 -2.93 11.98
C ASP A 71 -2.50 -2.00 10.79
N CYS A 72 -2.80 -2.43 9.56
CA CYS A 72 -2.55 -1.66 8.35
C CYS A 72 -3.85 -1.07 7.79
N ILE A 73 -3.89 0.25 7.65
CA ILE A 73 -5.01 0.99 7.04
C ILE A 73 -4.48 1.82 5.88
N LEU A 74 -5.06 1.60 4.71
CA LEU A 74 -4.71 2.29 3.47
C LEU A 74 -5.93 3.00 2.91
N GLU A 75 -5.71 4.20 2.41
CA GLU A 75 -6.67 4.95 1.60
C GLU A 75 -6.02 5.26 0.24
N VAL A 76 -6.70 4.92 -0.84
CA VAL A 76 -6.23 5.20 -2.19
C VAL A 76 -7.23 6.06 -2.91
N ALA A 77 -6.80 7.24 -3.33
CA ALA A 77 -7.59 8.20 -4.09
C ALA A 77 -7.05 8.32 -5.53
N VAL A 78 -7.92 8.21 -6.49
CA VAL A 78 -7.61 8.33 -7.92
C VAL A 78 -8.20 9.62 -8.46
N PHE A 79 -7.37 10.41 -9.12
CA PHE A 79 -7.75 11.64 -9.79
C PHE A 79 -7.43 11.53 -11.28
N GLY A 80 -8.43 11.63 -12.11
CA GLY A 80 -8.28 11.59 -13.56
C GLY A 80 -9.40 10.83 -14.26
N PRO A 81 -9.38 10.85 -15.59
CA PRO A 81 -8.41 11.55 -16.45
C PRO A 81 -8.57 13.09 -16.42
N ARG A 82 -7.48 13.81 -16.14
CA ARG A 82 -7.46 15.28 -16.14
C ARG A 82 -6.69 15.82 -17.36
N PRO A 83 -7.22 16.79 -18.11
CA PRO A 83 -6.55 17.29 -19.29
C PRO A 83 -5.26 18.05 -18.94
N ILE A 84 -4.18 17.80 -19.68
CA ILE A 84 -2.89 18.51 -19.57
C ILE A 84 -2.87 19.70 -20.53
N ARG A 85 -2.34 20.83 -20.06
CA ARG A 85 -2.02 21.99 -20.92
C ARG A 85 -0.68 21.76 -21.62
N GLY A 86 -0.58 22.09 -22.90
CA GLY A 86 0.66 21.98 -23.66
C GLY A 86 0.51 21.17 -24.94
N LEU A 87 1.63 20.61 -25.41
CA LEU A 87 1.68 19.78 -26.62
C LEU A 87 0.79 18.54 -26.51
N PHE A 88 0.36 18.05 -27.65
CA PHE A 88 -0.42 16.83 -27.73
C PHE A 88 0.46 15.62 -27.36
N VAL A 89 -0.05 14.77 -26.47
CA VAL A 89 0.56 13.51 -26.08
C VAL A 89 -0.45 12.40 -26.34
N GLU A 90 -0.02 11.37 -27.06
CA GLU A 90 -0.90 10.28 -27.52
C GLU A 90 -1.44 9.41 -26.39
N LYS A 91 -0.70 9.30 -25.28
CA LYS A 91 -1.03 8.47 -24.13
C LYS A 91 -1.19 9.32 -22.86
N ALA A 92 -2.05 8.87 -21.96
CA ALA A 92 -2.12 9.50 -20.64
C ALA A 92 -0.81 9.32 -19.88
N SER A 93 -0.46 10.32 -19.08
CA SER A 93 0.57 10.18 -18.04
C SER A 93 -0.05 9.50 -16.82
N PHE A 94 0.55 8.42 -16.36
CA PHE A 94 0.15 7.72 -15.14
C PHE A 94 1.18 7.99 -14.06
N SER A 95 0.72 8.31 -12.86
CA SER A 95 1.59 8.58 -11.74
C SER A 95 1.01 8.06 -10.43
N VAL A 96 1.87 7.50 -9.58
CA VAL A 96 1.51 7.02 -8.26
C VAL A 96 2.35 7.73 -7.21
N GLU A 97 1.72 8.20 -6.15
CA GLU A 97 2.39 8.75 -4.97
C GLU A 97 1.89 8.01 -3.72
N CYS A 98 2.80 7.35 -3.01
CA CYS A 98 2.53 6.76 -1.70
C CYS A 98 3.08 7.68 -0.62
N LYS A 99 2.28 7.99 0.39
CA LYS A 99 2.68 8.82 1.53
C LYS A 99 2.23 8.22 2.83
N PHE A 100 3.13 8.21 3.79
CA PHE A 100 2.81 7.93 5.18
C PHE A 100 2.33 9.20 5.87
N LEU A 101 1.31 9.11 6.71
CA LEU A 101 0.93 10.23 7.55
C LEU A 101 2.06 10.58 8.54
N PRO A 102 2.25 11.85 8.89
CA PRO A 102 3.41 12.31 9.66
C PRO A 102 3.59 11.68 11.05
N PHE A 103 2.54 11.07 11.58
CA PHE A 103 2.57 10.43 12.90
C PHE A 103 2.88 8.92 12.83
N ILE A 104 3.07 8.36 11.63
CA ILE A 104 3.39 6.95 11.42
C ILE A 104 4.89 6.77 11.35
N THR A 105 5.41 5.83 12.11
CA THR A 105 6.81 5.42 12.02
C THR A 105 6.99 4.59 10.75
N GLN A 106 7.82 5.09 9.85
CA GLN A 106 8.18 4.37 8.62
C GLN A 106 9.10 3.19 8.97
N PRO A 107 9.00 2.07 8.24
CA PRO A 107 9.93 0.96 8.41
C PRO A 107 11.35 1.40 8.07
N GLU A 108 12.34 0.92 8.84
CA GLU A 108 13.73 1.19 8.56
C GLU A 108 14.23 0.25 7.47
N GLU A 109 14.70 0.79 6.36
CA GLU A 109 15.44 0.01 5.35
C GLU A 109 16.90 -0.14 5.77
N SER A 110 17.30 -1.35 6.12
CA SER A 110 18.69 -1.66 6.49
C SER A 110 19.68 -1.49 5.33
N ILE A 111 19.22 -1.43 4.10
CA ILE A 111 20.05 -1.42 2.87
C ILE A 111 20.52 -0.02 2.47
N TYR A 112 19.87 1.04 2.92
CA TYR A 112 20.17 2.41 2.50
C TYR A 112 20.94 3.27 3.52
N ASN A 113 21.43 2.71 4.60
CA ASN A 113 22.21 3.44 5.61
C ASN A 113 23.58 3.98 5.11
N GLY A 114 23.90 3.86 3.83
CA GLY A 114 25.17 4.30 3.27
C GLY A 114 25.14 5.31 2.12
N ALA A 115 23.99 5.61 1.54
CA ALA A 115 23.94 6.50 0.39
C ALA A 115 23.06 7.71 0.66
N SER A 116 23.69 8.81 1.08
CA SER A 116 23.10 10.16 1.08
C SER A 116 22.89 10.71 -0.34
N GLN A 117 22.56 9.88 -1.29
CA GLN A 117 22.12 10.31 -2.60
C GLN A 117 20.60 10.31 -2.56
N THR A 118 20.02 11.50 -2.44
CA THR A 118 18.62 11.72 -2.75
C THR A 118 18.37 11.09 -4.12
N PRO A 119 17.56 10.02 -4.23
CA PRO A 119 17.17 9.50 -5.53
C PRO A 119 16.60 10.67 -6.32
N GLN A 120 16.84 10.72 -7.63
CA GLN A 120 16.18 11.66 -8.53
C GLN A 120 14.68 11.30 -8.58
N GLY A 121 13.98 11.51 -7.48
CA GLY A 121 12.59 11.21 -7.26
C GLY A 121 11.76 12.48 -7.15
N ARG A 122 10.46 12.32 -7.06
CA ARG A 122 9.53 13.43 -6.85
C ARG A 122 9.88 14.14 -5.53
N PRO A 123 10.02 15.47 -5.54
CA PRO A 123 10.36 16.21 -4.33
C PRO A 123 9.27 16.04 -3.27
N GLY A 124 9.67 15.73 -2.04
CA GLY A 124 8.78 15.61 -0.88
C GLY A 124 8.34 14.18 -0.54
N LEU A 125 8.90 13.16 -1.20
CA LEU A 125 8.75 11.75 -0.83
C LEU A 125 10.03 11.24 -0.16
N THR A 126 9.87 10.37 0.82
CA THR A 126 10.98 9.63 1.40
C THR A 126 11.46 8.52 0.43
N PRO A 127 12.67 7.98 0.58
CA PRO A 127 13.15 6.88 -0.28
C PRO A 127 12.21 5.66 -0.27
N ILE A 128 11.64 5.33 0.87
CA ILE A 128 10.69 4.22 1.04
C ILE A 128 9.38 4.52 0.28
N GLU A 129 8.83 5.71 0.47
CA GLU A 129 7.63 6.14 -0.25
C GLU A 129 7.83 6.12 -1.76
N HIS A 130 9.00 6.56 -2.21
CA HIS A 130 9.36 6.52 -3.64
C HIS A 130 9.43 5.08 -4.17
N LYS A 131 10.04 4.17 -3.40
CA LYS A 131 10.19 2.76 -3.79
C LYS A 131 8.82 2.07 -3.91
N VAL A 132 7.93 2.26 -2.94
CA VAL A 132 6.56 1.73 -3.00
C VAL A 132 5.78 2.34 -4.16
N SER A 133 5.87 3.67 -4.34
CA SER A 133 5.20 4.36 -5.44
C SER A 133 5.62 3.83 -6.80
N ALA A 134 6.94 3.68 -7.02
CA ALA A 134 7.50 3.16 -8.27
C ALA A 134 7.09 1.70 -8.53
N PHE A 135 7.04 0.87 -7.48
CA PHE A 135 6.62 -0.52 -7.59
C PHE A 135 5.15 -0.62 -8.00
N VAL A 136 4.27 0.13 -7.35
CA VAL A 136 2.85 0.17 -7.70
C VAL A 136 2.64 0.74 -9.11
N GLU A 137 3.36 1.81 -9.47
CA GLU A 137 3.30 2.40 -10.82
C GLU A 137 3.68 1.35 -11.88
N THR A 138 4.77 0.61 -11.67
CA THR A 138 5.23 -0.45 -12.58
C THR A 138 4.18 -1.57 -12.70
N ALA A 139 3.49 -1.92 -11.62
CA ALA A 139 2.47 -2.97 -11.64
C ALA A 139 1.24 -2.60 -12.48
N PHE A 140 0.87 -1.31 -12.54
CA PHE A 140 -0.34 -0.89 -13.26
C PHE A 140 -0.09 -0.44 -14.70
N LEU A 141 1.14 -0.04 -15.07
CA LEU A 141 1.45 0.41 -16.43
C LEU A 141 0.98 -0.55 -17.54
N PRO A 142 1.23 -1.88 -17.47
CA PRO A 142 0.77 -2.81 -18.50
C PRO A 142 -0.73 -3.09 -18.44
N ALA A 143 -1.37 -2.87 -17.30
CA ALA A 143 -2.80 -3.12 -17.09
C ALA A 143 -3.69 -2.00 -17.61
N LEU A 144 -3.22 -0.75 -17.59
CA LEU A 144 -3.99 0.43 -17.95
C LEU A 144 -4.02 0.66 -19.47
N LEU A 145 -5.19 1.01 -19.99
CA LEU A 145 -5.38 1.40 -21.39
C LEU A 145 -5.13 2.91 -21.57
N LEU A 146 -3.88 3.34 -21.33
CA LEU A 146 -3.50 4.76 -21.37
C LEU A 146 -3.72 5.45 -22.72
N GLU A 147 -3.78 4.68 -23.80
CA GLU A 147 -4.02 5.17 -25.17
C GLU A 147 -5.45 5.69 -25.36
N LYS A 148 -6.39 5.27 -24.53
CA LYS A 148 -7.77 5.78 -24.56
C LYS A 148 -7.95 7.17 -23.97
N TYR A 149 -6.93 7.65 -23.26
CA TYR A 149 -6.95 8.95 -22.58
C TYR A 149 -5.83 9.89 -23.08
N PRO A 150 -5.85 10.27 -24.37
CA PRO A 150 -4.82 11.15 -24.90
C PRO A 150 -4.83 12.49 -24.18
N LYS A 151 -3.67 13.12 -24.07
CA LYS A 151 -3.50 14.45 -23.46
C LYS A 151 -4.08 14.58 -22.05
N SER A 152 -3.99 13.52 -21.25
CA SER A 152 -4.50 13.54 -19.87
C SER A 152 -3.49 12.98 -18.86
N THR A 153 -3.73 13.26 -17.57
CA THR A 153 -3.04 12.64 -16.44
C THR A 153 -4.02 11.82 -15.61
N ILE A 154 -3.53 10.71 -15.09
CA ILE A 154 -4.17 9.87 -14.09
C ILE A 154 -3.21 9.80 -12.91
N ASP A 155 -3.61 10.41 -11.80
CA ASP A 155 -2.78 10.49 -10.59
C ASP A 155 -3.42 9.66 -9.48
N VAL A 156 -2.64 8.76 -8.89
CA VAL A 156 -3.05 7.90 -7.79
C VAL A 156 -2.30 8.32 -6.54
N PHE A 157 -3.04 8.62 -5.48
CA PHE A 157 -2.49 8.95 -4.17
C PHE A 157 -2.82 7.84 -3.19
N ILE A 158 -1.79 7.17 -2.71
CA ILE A 158 -1.87 6.15 -1.67
C ILE A 158 -1.51 6.80 -0.35
N THR A 159 -2.44 6.88 0.57
CA THR A 159 -2.22 7.40 1.92
C THR A 159 -2.19 6.24 2.89
N VAL A 160 -1.06 6.04 3.55
CA VAL A 160 -0.93 5.08 4.64
C VAL A 160 -1.45 5.77 5.90
N VAL A 161 -2.62 5.35 6.38
CA VAL A 161 -3.32 5.94 7.54
C VAL A 161 -2.87 5.31 8.85
N ALA A 162 -2.61 4.01 8.84
CA ALA A 162 -2.03 3.29 9.96
C ALA A 162 -1.10 2.20 9.42
N PHE A 163 0.03 2.04 10.06
CA PHE A 163 1.00 0.99 9.74
C PHE A 163 1.87 0.72 10.97
N ASN A 164 2.00 -0.54 11.32
CA ASN A 164 2.87 -0.95 12.41
C ASN A 164 4.08 -1.69 11.84
N SER A 165 5.23 -1.01 11.82
CA SER A 165 6.48 -1.57 11.32
C SER A 165 7.01 -2.77 12.13
N GLN A 166 6.45 -3.03 13.30
CA GLN A 166 6.82 -4.20 14.11
C GLN A 166 6.01 -5.46 13.77
N THR A 167 4.87 -5.29 13.09
CA THR A 167 3.98 -6.41 12.77
C THR A 167 3.84 -6.68 11.28
N ALA A 168 4.19 -5.71 10.43
CA ALA A 168 4.05 -5.83 8.99
C ALA A 168 5.33 -5.37 8.27
N SER A 169 5.71 -6.09 7.21
CA SER A 169 6.82 -5.74 6.34
C SER A 169 6.41 -4.71 5.28
N LEU A 170 7.41 -4.05 4.69
CA LEU A 170 7.19 -3.12 3.58
C LEU A 170 6.58 -3.83 2.36
N LEU A 171 6.96 -5.10 2.12
CA LEU A 171 6.42 -5.90 1.04
C LEU A 171 4.94 -6.20 1.26
N ASN A 172 4.55 -6.46 2.51
CA ASN A 172 3.15 -6.64 2.87
C ASN A 172 2.33 -5.38 2.54
N LEU A 173 2.84 -4.19 2.92
CA LEU A 173 2.23 -2.92 2.57
C LEU A 173 2.09 -2.74 1.05
N ALA A 174 3.15 -3.05 0.29
CA ALA A 174 3.16 -2.91 -1.17
C ALA A 174 2.10 -3.81 -1.84
N ALA A 175 1.97 -5.07 -1.39
CA ALA A 175 0.94 -5.99 -1.90
C ALA A 175 -0.48 -5.46 -1.65
N TRP A 176 -0.76 -5.00 -0.42
CA TRP A 176 -2.08 -4.46 -0.09
C TRP A 176 -2.34 -3.10 -0.75
N ALA A 177 -1.31 -2.28 -0.98
CA ALA A 177 -1.41 -1.05 -1.75
C ALA A 177 -1.84 -1.32 -3.20
N ILE A 178 -1.28 -2.35 -3.87
CA ILE A 178 -1.70 -2.76 -5.22
C ILE A 178 -3.17 -3.20 -5.20
N ASN A 179 -3.57 -4.05 -4.25
CA ASN A 179 -4.94 -4.55 -4.18
C ASN A 179 -5.96 -3.42 -3.93
N CYS A 180 -5.62 -2.45 -3.07
CA CYS A 180 -6.46 -1.28 -2.82
C CYS A 180 -6.52 -0.35 -4.05
N THR A 181 -5.38 -0.14 -4.73
CA THR A 181 -5.30 0.68 -5.94
C THR A 181 -6.15 0.11 -7.08
N SER A 182 -6.17 -1.21 -7.24
CA SER A 182 -7.04 -1.88 -8.22
C SER A 182 -8.51 -1.52 -8.01
N LEU A 183 -8.99 -1.58 -6.77
CA LEU A 183 -10.36 -1.22 -6.46
C LEU A 183 -10.64 0.28 -6.69
N ALA A 184 -9.69 1.16 -6.33
CA ALA A 184 -9.83 2.60 -6.54
C ALA A 184 -9.89 2.98 -8.04
N LEU A 185 -9.10 2.31 -8.88
CA LEU A 185 -9.14 2.51 -10.34
C LEU A 185 -10.45 2.05 -10.95
N VAL A 186 -11.01 0.94 -10.47
CA VAL A 186 -12.35 0.47 -10.88
C VAL A 186 -13.43 1.46 -10.45
N ASP A 187 -13.36 1.97 -9.22
CA ASP A 187 -14.32 2.96 -8.72
C ASP A 187 -14.23 4.29 -9.50
N ALA A 188 -13.03 4.68 -9.96
CA ALA A 188 -12.80 5.82 -10.84
C ALA A 188 -13.34 5.62 -12.27
N GLY A 189 -13.67 4.39 -12.66
CA GLY A 189 -14.11 4.05 -14.01
C GLY A 189 -12.99 4.13 -15.06
N ILE A 190 -11.73 3.97 -14.65
CA ILE A 190 -10.60 3.95 -15.58
C ILE A 190 -10.52 2.58 -16.25
N GLU A 191 -10.45 2.58 -17.58
CA GLU A 191 -10.41 1.35 -18.34
C GLU A 191 -9.07 0.62 -18.17
N MET A 192 -9.15 -0.62 -17.78
CA MET A 192 -8.03 -1.53 -17.61
C MET A 192 -8.23 -2.77 -18.47
N ARG A 193 -7.13 -3.42 -18.83
CA ARG A 193 -7.16 -4.71 -19.52
C ARG A 193 -7.74 -5.78 -18.62
N ASP A 194 -7.29 -5.75 -17.35
CA ASP A 194 -7.75 -6.64 -16.30
C ASP A 194 -7.42 -6.08 -14.93
N LEU A 195 -8.02 -6.69 -13.89
CA LEU A 195 -7.74 -6.35 -12.49
C LEU A 195 -6.35 -6.87 -12.09
N VAL A 196 -5.53 -5.99 -11.54
CA VAL A 196 -4.24 -6.38 -10.96
C VAL A 196 -4.45 -6.81 -9.52
N SER A 197 -4.04 -8.01 -9.17
CA SER A 197 -4.07 -8.51 -7.79
C SER A 197 -2.69 -8.96 -7.35
N ALA A 198 -2.32 -8.66 -6.12
CA ALA A 198 -1.02 -8.98 -5.58
C ALA A 198 -1.13 -9.96 -4.40
N GLY A 199 -0.13 -10.81 -4.28
CA GLY A 199 0.07 -11.68 -3.14
C GLY A 199 1.40 -11.40 -2.48
N HIS A 200 1.48 -11.61 -1.17
CA HIS A 200 2.69 -11.51 -0.35
C HIS A 200 2.93 -12.83 0.37
N VAL A 201 4.15 -13.32 0.30
CA VAL A 201 4.56 -14.60 0.86
C VAL A 201 5.94 -14.49 1.49
N SER A 202 6.13 -15.17 2.61
CA SER A 202 7.45 -15.38 3.20
C SER A 202 7.78 -16.86 3.32
N ILE A 203 9.05 -17.18 3.27
CA ILE A 203 9.57 -18.52 3.52
C ILE A 203 10.48 -18.49 4.74
N SER A 204 10.13 -19.32 5.73
CA SER A 204 10.97 -19.61 6.90
C SER A 204 11.30 -21.10 6.90
N GLY A 205 12.52 -21.45 6.47
CA GLY A 205 12.93 -22.84 6.26
C GLY A 205 12.10 -23.55 5.20
N GLU A 206 11.36 -24.61 5.62
CA GLU A 206 10.49 -25.36 4.69
C GLU A 206 9.05 -24.83 4.63
N LYS A 207 8.66 -23.93 5.55
CA LYS A 207 7.29 -23.43 5.60
C LYS A 207 7.11 -22.20 4.74
N THR A 208 6.07 -22.22 3.92
CA THR A 208 5.58 -21.08 3.14
C THR A 208 4.41 -20.47 3.89
N LEU A 209 4.48 -19.16 4.18
CA LEU A 209 3.45 -18.43 4.89
C LEU A 209 2.79 -17.43 3.94
N LEU A 210 1.48 -17.55 3.75
CA LEU A 210 0.69 -16.59 2.98
C LEU A 210 0.34 -15.39 3.86
N ASP A 211 0.52 -14.19 3.33
CA ASP A 211 0.25 -12.92 4.00
C ASP A 211 0.87 -12.88 5.42
N PRO A 212 2.21 -13.08 5.52
CA PRO A 212 2.88 -13.18 6.81
C PRO A 212 2.83 -11.87 7.58
N GLN A 213 2.77 -11.98 8.89
CA GLN A 213 3.21 -10.90 9.76
C GLN A 213 4.73 -10.87 9.76
N LEU A 214 5.32 -9.72 10.13
CA LEU A 214 6.77 -9.58 10.20
C LEU A 214 7.36 -10.67 11.10
N ASP A 215 8.11 -11.58 10.49
CA ASP A 215 8.83 -12.63 11.21
C ASP A 215 10.33 -12.37 11.04
N PRO A 216 11.05 -12.02 12.11
CA PRO A 216 12.48 -11.81 12.05
C PRO A 216 13.27 -13.06 11.61
N SER A 217 12.64 -14.23 11.68
CA SER A 217 13.22 -15.50 11.23
C SER A 217 12.96 -15.82 9.76
N ALA A 218 12.14 -15.01 9.08
CA ALA A 218 11.89 -15.19 7.66
C ALA A 218 13.16 -14.92 6.85
N ALA A 219 13.61 -15.93 6.12
CA ALA A 219 14.83 -15.81 5.32
C ALA A 219 14.60 -15.02 4.03
N THR A 220 13.39 -15.08 3.49
CA THR A 220 13.05 -14.46 2.19
C THR A 220 11.57 -14.12 2.14
N GLU A 221 11.28 -12.91 1.69
CA GLU A 221 9.93 -12.41 1.43
C GLU A 221 9.77 -12.04 -0.04
N CYS A 222 8.58 -12.22 -0.56
CA CYS A 222 8.27 -11.95 -1.96
C CYS A 222 6.87 -11.36 -2.11
N VAL A 223 6.76 -10.36 -2.98
CA VAL A 223 5.49 -9.86 -3.50
C VAL A 223 5.46 -10.05 -5.00
N ALA A 224 4.38 -10.61 -5.49
CA ALA A 224 4.13 -10.71 -6.91
C ALA A 224 2.70 -10.26 -7.22
N SER A 225 2.55 -9.52 -8.31
CA SER A 225 1.24 -9.07 -8.82
C SER A 225 0.93 -9.71 -10.16
N TYR A 226 -0.31 -10.07 -10.33
CA TYR A 226 -0.81 -10.85 -11.46
C TYR A 226 -2.00 -10.20 -12.12
N MET A 227 -2.10 -10.39 -13.44
CA MET A 227 -3.31 -10.24 -14.24
C MET A 227 -3.75 -11.63 -14.73
N GLU A 228 -5.04 -11.92 -14.69
CA GLU A 228 -5.58 -13.23 -15.07
C GLU A 228 -6.22 -13.20 -16.46
N MET A 229 -5.62 -12.52 -17.43
CA MET A 229 -6.24 -12.40 -18.76
C MET A 229 -6.45 -13.75 -19.44
N GLN A 230 -5.43 -14.60 -19.46
CA GLN A 230 -5.52 -15.95 -19.99
C GLN A 230 -4.72 -16.98 -19.19
N ASN A 231 -3.58 -16.59 -18.61
CA ASN A 231 -2.62 -17.51 -18.00
C ASN A 231 -1.95 -16.94 -16.73
N ASN A 232 -2.62 -16.16 -15.90
CA ASN A 232 -2.01 -15.52 -14.73
C ASN A 232 -0.70 -14.79 -15.08
N GLU A 233 -0.78 -13.73 -15.87
CA GLU A 233 0.39 -12.99 -16.29
C GLU A 233 1.02 -12.25 -15.10
N LEU A 234 2.30 -12.52 -14.86
CA LEU A 234 3.09 -11.80 -13.85
C LEU A 234 3.36 -10.37 -14.34
N VAL A 235 2.96 -9.38 -13.56
CA VAL A 235 3.05 -7.96 -13.92
C VAL A 235 4.18 -7.26 -13.20
N ALA A 236 4.31 -7.47 -11.89
CA ALA A 236 5.40 -6.93 -11.10
C ALA A 236 5.84 -7.95 -10.06
N PHE A 237 7.12 -7.88 -9.72
CA PHE A 237 7.76 -8.81 -8.82
C PHE A 237 8.78 -8.07 -7.96
N TRP A 238 8.75 -8.32 -6.65
CA TRP A 238 9.70 -7.76 -5.71
C TRP A 238 10.03 -8.80 -4.64
N ILE A 239 11.32 -9.10 -4.49
CA ILE A 239 11.83 -10.06 -3.52
C ILE A 239 12.87 -9.37 -2.62
N GLU A 240 12.81 -9.66 -1.34
CA GLU A 240 13.81 -9.27 -0.36
C GLU A 240 14.23 -10.50 0.44
N GLY A 241 15.52 -10.60 0.73
CA GLY A 241 16.09 -11.70 1.49
C GLY A 241 17.45 -12.16 1.01
N GLY A 242 17.87 -13.34 1.46
CA GLY A 242 19.16 -13.94 1.14
C GLY A 242 19.25 -14.60 -0.23
N GLU A 243 20.10 -15.62 -0.34
CA GLU A 243 20.24 -16.40 -1.56
C GLU A 243 18.97 -17.20 -1.85
N VAL A 244 18.44 -17.04 -3.06
CA VAL A 244 17.21 -17.68 -3.50
C VAL A 244 17.54 -18.76 -4.54
N SER A 245 17.28 -20.01 -4.22
CA SER A 245 17.34 -21.10 -5.19
C SER A 245 16.10 -21.08 -6.09
N LEU A 246 16.19 -21.73 -7.26
CA LEU A 246 15.07 -21.83 -8.18
C LEU A 246 13.83 -22.48 -7.55
N ASP A 247 14.02 -23.50 -6.72
CA ASP A 247 12.91 -24.18 -6.04
C ASP A 247 12.19 -23.27 -5.04
N ILE A 248 12.94 -22.45 -4.30
CA ILE A 248 12.41 -21.45 -3.38
C ILE A 248 11.61 -20.40 -4.16
N LEU A 249 12.15 -19.91 -5.29
CA LEU A 249 11.49 -18.94 -6.14
C LEU A 249 10.14 -19.46 -6.66
N LEU A 250 10.10 -20.68 -7.18
CA LEU A 250 8.88 -21.29 -7.68
C LEU A 250 7.81 -21.46 -6.59
N ARG A 251 8.23 -21.82 -5.37
CA ARG A 251 7.32 -21.91 -4.22
C ARG A 251 6.78 -20.56 -3.80
N LEU A 252 7.63 -19.51 -3.77
CA LEU A 252 7.21 -18.14 -3.49
C LEU A 252 6.19 -17.65 -4.51
N MET A 253 6.45 -17.85 -5.79
CA MET A 253 5.54 -17.46 -6.86
C MET A 253 4.19 -18.17 -6.77
N ALA A 254 4.17 -19.49 -6.56
CA ALA A 254 2.93 -20.26 -6.40
C ALA A 254 2.12 -19.79 -5.17
N GLY A 255 2.78 -19.47 -4.08
CA GLY A 255 2.12 -18.90 -2.90
C GLY A 255 1.54 -17.50 -3.17
N CYS A 256 2.30 -16.60 -3.82
CA CYS A 256 1.80 -15.28 -4.21
C CYS A 256 0.60 -15.38 -5.17
N GLU A 257 0.62 -16.30 -6.12
CA GLU A 257 -0.48 -16.57 -7.03
C GLU A 257 -1.72 -17.03 -6.25
N SER A 258 -1.60 -17.98 -5.33
CA SER A 258 -2.72 -18.47 -4.53
C SER A 258 -3.37 -17.36 -3.71
N MET A 259 -2.57 -16.49 -3.07
CA MET A 259 -3.09 -15.33 -2.34
C MET A 259 -3.77 -14.33 -3.27
N SER A 260 -3.16 -14.01 -4.41
CA SER A 260 -3.72 -13.07 -5.40
C SER A 260 -5.09 -13.50 -5.90
N LEU A 261 -5.28 -14.80 -6.14
CA LEU A 261 -6.58 -15.38 -6.55
C LEU A 261 -7.65 -15.22 -5.46
N VAL A 262 -7.30 -15.44 -4.18
CA VAL A 262 -8.22 -15.23 -3.06
C VAL A 262 -8.64 -13.77 -2.96
N VAL A 263 -7.69 -12.83 -3.02
CA VAL A 263 -7.97 -11.40 -2.96
C VAL A 263 -8.82 -10.96 -4.15
N ARG A 264 -8.48 -11.41 -5.35
CA ARG A 264 -9.23 -11.12 -6.59
C ARG A 264 -10.70 -11.58 -6.50
N LYS A 265 -10.95 -12.79 -6.00
CA LYS A 265 -12.31 -13.29 -5.78
C LYS A 265 -13.10 -12.39 -4.84
N ASN A 266 -12.49 -11.90 -3.78
CA ASN A 266 -13.14 -11.00 -2.83
C ASN A 266 -13.44 -9.63 -3.45
N ILE A 267 -12.49 -9.05 -4.21
CA ILE A 267 -12.70 -7.78 -4.91
C ILE A 267 -13.83 -7.91 -5.94
N ASN A 268 -13.83 -8.98 -6.72
CA ASN A 268 -14.90 -9.26 -7.70
C ASN A 268 -16.26 -9.41 -7.02
N GLY A 269 -16.32 -10.12 -5.89
CA GLY A 269 -17.53 -10.24 -5.08
C GLY A 269 -18.04 -8.89 -4.59
N LEU A 270 -17.14 -8.01 -4.11
CA LEU A 270 -17.50 -6.66 -3.70
C LEU A 270 -18.04 -5.83 -4.87
N MET A 271 -17.41 -5.89 -6.05
CA MET A 271 -17.86 -5.17 -7.24
C MET A 271 -19.25 -5.61 -7.68
N LEU A 272 -19.55 -6.91 -7.66
CA LEU A 272 -20.86 -7.44 -7.97
C LEU A 272 -21.94 -6.94 -6.98
N LEU A 273 -21.61 -6.90 -5.68
CA LEU A 273 -22.52 -6.37 -4.66
C LEU A 273 -22.77 -4.87 -4.83
N LEU A 274 -21.76 -4.10 -5.26
CA LEU A 274 -21.91 -2.68 -5.54
C LEU A 274 -22.73 -2.41 -6.79
N ALA A 275 -22.58 -3.23 -7.84
CA ALA A 275 -23.40 -3.16 -9.05
C ALA A 275 -24.87 -3.44 -8.74
N ALA A 276 -25.15 -4.51 -7.99
CA ALA A 276 -26.53 -4.89 -7.60
C ALA A 276 -27.23 -3.86 -6.69
N LYS A 277 -26.52 -2.93 -6.06
CA LYS A 277 -27.12 -1.84 -5.27
C LYS A 277 -27.45 -0.59 -6.08
N LYS A 278 -26.90 -0.48 -7.30
CA LYS A 278 -27.14 0.66 -8.21
C LYS A 278 -28.35 0.45 -9.10
N ASP A 279 -28.78 -0.80 -9.29
CA ASP A 279 -30.03 -1.21 -9.96
C ASP A 279 -31.20 -1.21 -8.94
#